data_56b1e70d04160af48e2d8ca8a30432aa
#
_entry.id   56b1e70d04160af48e2d8ca8a30432aa
#
_cell.length_a   1.000
_cell.length_b   1.000
_cell.length_c   1.000
_cell.angle_alpha   90.00
_cell.angle_beta   90.00
_cell.angle_gamma   90.00
#
_symmetry.space_group_name_H-M   'P 1'
#
loop_
_entity.id
_entity.type
_entity.pdbx_description
1 polymer ?
#
loop_
_entity_poly.entity_id
_entity_poly.type
_entity_poly.pdbx_seq_one_letter_code
_entity_poly.pdbx_strand_id
1 'polypeptide(L)' 'MTFEQFAKDMYYENRNERREHGEKLYDTFEDYFENNKSFLMDIYRKHYGG' A
#
# COMPACT_ATOMS: atom_id res chain seq x y z
N MET A 1 8.09 4.19 12.48
CA MET A 1 7.14 3.35 11.74
C MET A 1 7.90 2.30 10.96
N THR A 2 7.47 1.05 11.06
CA THR A 2 8.10 -0.03 10.31
C THR A 2 7.58 -0.04 8.87
N PHE A 3 8.33 -0.69 7.99
CA PHE A 3 7.88 -0.81 6.61
C PHE A 3 6.54 -1.56 6.52
N GLU A 4 6.38 -2.60 7.32
CA GLU A 4 5.13 -3.36 7.32
C GLU A 4 3.95 -2.49 7.72
N GLN A 5 4.11 -1.68 8.76
CA GLN A 5 3.06 -0.77 9.20
C GLN A 5 2.72 0.23 8.11
N PHE A 6 3.75 0.79 7.47
CA PHE A 6 3.57 1.72 6.36
C PHE A 6 2.78 1.06 5.23
N ALA A 7 3.15 -0.17 4.87
CA ALA A 7 2.49 -0.87 3.78
C ALA A 7 1.01 -1.12 4.09
N LYS A 8 0.71 -1.47 5.33
CA LYS A 8 -0.68 -1.69 5.73
C LYS A 8 -1.50 -0.42 5.68
N ASP A 9 -0.91 0.70 6.10
CA ASP A 9 -1.58 1.98 6.02
C ASP A 9 -1.90 2.34 4.57
N MET A 10 -0.95 2.11 3.67
CA MET A 10 -1.16 2.36 2.24
C MET A 10 -2.22 1.43 1.66
N TYR A 11 -2.30 0.21 2.16
CA TYR A 11 -3.32 -0.73 1.73
C TYR A 11 -4.72 -0.22 2.07
N TYR A 12 -4.90 0.28 3.29
CA TYR A 12 -6.20 0.81 3.70
C TYR A 12 -6.58 2.04 2.88
N GLU A 13 -5.64 2.93 2.62
CA GLU A 13 -5.90 4.08 1.78
C GLU A 13 -6.27 3.66 0.37
N ASN A 14 -5.58 2.67 -0.17
CA ASN A 14 -5.87 2.15 -1.51
C ASN A 14 -7.28 1.59 -1.58
N ARG A 15 -7.70 0.86 -0.55
CA ARG A 15 -9.05 0.30 -0.50
C ARG A 15 -10.11 1.40 -0.50
N ASN A 16 -9.89 2.42 0.31
CA ASN A 16 -10.85 3.52 0.39
C ASN A 16 -10.98 4.25 -0.94
N GLU A 17 -9.86 4.53 -1.60
CA GLU A 17 -9.89 5.20 -2.89
C GLU A 17 -10.59 4.36 -3.95
N ARG A 18 -10.26 3.09 -4.03
CA ARG A 18 -10.87 2.21 -5.01
C ARG A 18 -12.36 2.07 -4.79
N ARG A 19 -12.77 2.01 -3.53
CA ARG A 19 -14.18 1.94 -3.20
C ARG A 19 -14.92 3.19 -3.65
N GLU A 20 -14.33 4.36 -3.45
CA GLU A 20 -14.94 5.62 -3.87
C GLU A 20 -15.08 5.68 -5.38
N HIS A 21 -14.12 5.15 -6.11
CA HIS A 21 -14.14 5.19 -7.57
C HIS A 21 -14.80 3.97 -8.21
N GLY A 22 -15.32 3.07 -7.38
CA GLY A 22 -15.98 1.87 -7.89
C GLY A 22 -15.04 0.87 -8.52
N GLU A 23 -13.76 0.92 -8.18
CA GLU A 23 -12.78 0.01 -8.71
C GLU A 23 -12.67 -1.27 -7.87
N LYS A 24 -12.17 -2.34 -8.49
CA LYS A 24 -12.02 -3.60 -7.81
C LYS A 24 -10.96 -3.50 -6.71
N LEU A 25 -11.31 -3.99 -5.52
CA LEU A 25 -10.37 -4.03 -4.40
C LEU A 25 -9.49 -5.26 -4.47
N TYR A 26 -8.30 -5.17 -3.85
CA TYR A 26 -7.47 -6.36 -3.66
C TYR A 26 -8.13 -7.23 -2.60
N ASP A 27 -8.06 -8.54 -2.80
CA ASP A 27 -8.71 -9.48 -1.89
C ASP A 27 -8.04 -9.51 -0.51
N THR A 28 -6.72 -9.46 -0.49
CA THR A 28 -5.96 -9.52 0.76
C THR A 28 -4.84 -8.51 0.75
N PHE A 29 -4.29 -8.26 1.94
CA PHE A 29 -3.11 -7.40 2.04
C PHE A 29 -1.94 -7.99 1.26
N GLU A 30 -1.78 -9.32 1.30
CA GLU A 30 -0.70 -9.99 0.58
C GLU A 30 -0.77 -9.72 -0.92
N ASP A 31 -1.96 -9.77 -1.48
CA ASP A 31 -2.15 -9.48 -2.89
C ASP A 31 -1.72 -8.05 -3.21
N TYR A 32 -2.17 -7.11 -2.39
CA TYR A 32 -1.80 -5.71 -2.57
C TYR A 32 -0.28 -5.53 -2.46
N PHE A 33 0.30 -6.13 -1.43
CA PHE A 33 1.72 -5.98 -1.14
C PHE A 33 2.58 -6.51 -2.30
N GLU A 34 2.27 -7.71 -2.78
CA GLU A 34 3.04 -8.31 -3.86
C GLU A 34 2.95 -7.50 -5.15
N ASN A 35 1.79 -6.95 -5.44
CA ASN A 35 1.59 -6.18 -6.66
C ASN A 35 2.18 -4.78 -6.59
N ASN A 36 2.46 -4.27 -5.39
CA ASN A 36 2.92 -2.90 -5.20
C ASN A 36 4.22 -2.80 -4.42
N LYS A 37 4.92 -3.91 -4.23
CA LYS A 37 6.10 -3.94 -3.37
C LYS A 37 7.16 -2.92 -3.75
N SER A 38 7.53 -2.88 -5.02
CA SER A 38 8.56 -1.94 -5.49
C SER A 38 8.14 -0.50 -5.27
N PHE A 39 6.88 -0.21 -5.58
CA PHE A 39 6.32 1.12 -5.40
C PHE A 39 6.34 1.53 -3.93
N LEU A 40 5.94 0.60 -3.05
CA LEU A 40 5.92 0.88 -1.62
C LEU A 40 7.32 1.10 -1.07
N MET A 41 8.28 0.31 -1.53
CA MET A 41 9.66 0.45 -1.08
C MET A 41 10.24 1.81 -1.51
N ASP A 42 9.93 2.23 -2.73
CA ASP A 42 10.40 3.53 -3.21
C ASP A 42 9.86 4.68 -2.37
N ILE A 43 8.57 4.65 -2.09
CA ILE A 43 7.96 5.70 -1.28
C ILE A 43 8.50 5.69 0.13
N TYR A 44 8.59 4.51 0.73
CA TYR A 44 9.07 4.38 2.09
C TYR A 44 10.50 4.92 2.21
N ARG A 45 11.34 4.58 1.23
CA ARG A 45 12.73 5.04 1.22
C ARG A 45 12.80 6.56 1.13
N LYS A 46 11.96 7.16 0.30
CA LYS A 46 11.95 8.62 0.15
C LYS A 46 11.53 9.34 1.41
N HIS A 47 10.62 8.76 2.17
CA HIS A 47 10.05 9.43 3.33
C HIS A 47 10.73 9.06 4.65
N TYR A 48 11.25 7.83 4.76
CA TYR A 48 11.77 7.33 6.02
C TYR A 48 13.19 6.77 5.93
N GLY A 49 13.64 6.45 4.74
CA GLY A 49 14.95 5.84 4.57
C GLY A 49 15.99 6.88 4.22
N GLY A 50 16.64 7.40 5.12
CA GLY A 50 17.60 8.47 5.01
C GLY A 50 18.45 8.64 3.79
#